data_2426c504fe388a2c1b3d312ab4474586
#
_entry.id   2426c504fe388a2c1b3d312ab4474586
#
_cell.length_a   1.000
_cell.length_b   1.000
_cell.length_c   1.000
_cell.angle_alpha   90.00
_cell.angle_beta   90.00
_cell.angle_gamma   90.00
#
_symmetry.space_group_name_H-M   'P 1'
#
loop_
_entity.id
_entity.type
_entity.pdbx_description
1 polymer ?
#
loop_
_entity_poly.entity_id
_entity_poly.type
_entity_poly.pdbx_seq_one_letter_code
_entity_poly.pdbx_strand_id
1 'polypeptide(L)' 'MEARRSVDLSFQIVDRIHEILLAKGLKQKDLASMLGKSEAEISRWMRGTHNFTIDTLISIEHALGSPILKVVGKEETMPV' A
#
# COMPACT_ATOMS: atom_id res chain seq x y z
N MET A 1 13.52 15.60 6.92
CA MET A 1 13.41 15.28 5.51
C MET A 1 12.94 13.85 5.30
N GLU A 2 13.61 12.92 5.90
CA GLU A 2 13.25 11.52 5.73
C GLU A 2 11.87 11.21 6.30
N ALA A 3 11.54 11.83 7.41
CA ALA A 3 10.23 11.61 8.01
C ALA A 3 9.11 12.08 7.07
N ARG A 4 9.32 13.23 6.42
CA ARG A 4 8.34 13.73 5.48
C ARG A 4 8.20 12.80 4.28
N ARG A 5 9.32 12.30 3.77
CA ARG A 5 9.29 11.41 2.64
C ARG A 5 8.56 10.11 2.97
N SER A 6 8.77 9.61 4.18
CA SER A 6 8.06 8.41 4.64
C SER A 6 6.56 8.63 4.67
N VAL A 7 6.14 9.78 5.20
CA VAL A 7 4.72 10.10 5.28
C VAL A 7 4.13 10.24 3.88
N ASP A 8 4.85 10.94 2.99
CA ASP A 8 4.38 11.10 1.62
C ASP A 8 4.21 9.76 0.93
N LEU A 9 5.17 8.86 1.13
CA LEU A 9 5.12 7.54 0.52
C LEU A 9 3.96 6.73 1.09
N SER A 10 3.72 6.83 2.39
CA SER A 10 2.60 6.13 3.01
C SER A 10 1.27 6.58 2.40
N PHE A 11 1.11 7.89 2.17
CA PHE A 11 -0.10 8.39 1.54
C PHE A 11 -0.23 7.88 0.11
N GLN A 12 0.87 7.82 -0.63
CA GLN A 12 0.84 7.30 -1.99
C GLN A 12 0.45 5.82 -2.00
N ILE A 13 0.94 5.06 -1.05
CA ILE A 13 0.58 3.65 -0.92
C ILE A 13 -0.90 3.51 -0.65
N VAL A 14 -1.42 4.30 0.30
CA VAL A 14 -2.83 4.27 0.64
C VAL A 14 -3.69 4.64 -0.57
N ASP A 15 -3.29 5.67 -1.30
CA ASP A 15 -4.01 6.08 -2.50
C ASP A 15 -4.04 4.95 -3.52
N ARG A 16 -2.92 4.26 -3.69
CA ARG A 16 -2.86 3.15 -4.63
C ARG A 16 -3.78 2.01 -4.21
N ILE A 17 -3.80 1.70 -2.90
CA ILE A 17 -4.68 0.65 -2.39
C ILE A 17 -6.14 1.03 -2.64
N HIS A 18 -6.51 2.28 -2.35
CA HIS A 18 -7.87 2.76 -2.61
C HIS A 18 -8.23 2.60 -4.09
N GLU A 19 -7.31 2.97 -4.95
CA GLU A 19 -7.50 2.88 -6.39
C GLU A 19 -7.80 1.44 -6.82
N ILE A 20 -7.03 0.50 -6.29
CA ILE A 20 -7.22 -0.91 -6.64
C ILE A 20 -8.56 -1.42 -6.10
N LEU A 21 -8.87 -1.10 -4.85
CA LEU A 21 -10.13 -1.53 -4.26
C LEU A 21 -11.31 -1.00 -5.07
N LEU A 22 -11.25 0.27 -5.41
CA LEU A 22 -12.32 0.89 -6.18
C LEU A 22 -12.48 0.21 -7.54
N ALA A 23 -11.37 -0.03 -8.22
CA ALA A 23 -11.39 -0.64 -9.54
C ALA A 23 -11.98 -2.05 -9.50
N LYS A 24 -11.78 -2.76 -8.40
CA LYS A 24 -12.26 -4.14 -8.27
C LYS A 24 -13.59 -4.25 -7.55
N GLY A 25 -14.17 -3.13 -7.14
CA GLY A 25 -15.44 -3.14 -6.41
C GLY A 25 -15.31 -3.73 -5.01
N LEU A 26 -14.14 -3.59 -4.40
CA LEU A 26 -13.89 -4.14 -3.07
C LEU A 26 -13.89 -3.02 -2.04
N LYS A 27 -14.10 -3.43 -0.79
CA LYS A 27 -14.09 -2.52 0.35
C LYS A 27 -12.99 -2.89 1.31
N GLN A 28 -12.76 -2.01 2.29
CA GLN A 28 -11.72 -2.28 3.30
C GLN A 28 -11.98 -3.58 4.05
N LYS A 29 -13.24 -3.90 4.31
CA LYS A 29 -13.57 -5.14 4.99
C LYS A 29 -13.17 -6.36 4.16
N ASP A 30 -13.27 -6.24 2.84
CA ASP A 30 -12.87 -7.33 1.97
C ASP A 30 -11.37 -7.54 2.04
N LEU A 31 -10.61 -6.45 2.05
CA LEU A 31 -9.16 -6.55 2.17
C LEU A 31 -8.78 -7.15 3.53
N ALA A 32 -9.46 -6.72 4.59
CA ALA A 32 -9.22 -7.27 5.91
C ALA A 32 -9.42 -8.79 5.92
N SER A 33 -10.51 -9.24 5.33
CA SER A 33 -10.81 -10.66 5.23
C SER A 33 -9.73 -11.40 4.47
N MET A 34 -9.29 -10.86 3.36
CA MET A 34 -8.26 -11.48 2.52
C MET A 34 -6.93 -11.61 3.27
N LEU A 35 -6.63 -10.66 4.13
CA LEU A 35 -5.36 -10.65 4.85
C LEU A 35 -5.44 -11.31 6.22
N GLY A 36 -6.62 -11.74 6.63
CA GLY A 36 -6.81 -12.32 7.96
C GLY A 36 -6.63 -11.29 9.06
N LYS A 37 -7.02 -10.04 8.80
CA LYS A 37 -6.88 -8.94 9.73
C LYS A 37 -8.24 -8.35 10.05
N SER A 38 -8.31 -7.55 11.12
CA SER A 38 -9.56 -6.90 11.46
C SER A 38 -9.77 -5.67 10.60
N GLU A 39 -11.03 -5.32 10.43
CA GLU A 39 -11.38 -4.13 9.66
C GLU A 39 -10.81 -2.87 10.34
N ALA A 40 -10.78 -2.87 11.67
CA ALA A 40 -10.22 -1.73 12.41
C ALA A 40 -8.74 -1.55 12.09
N GLU A 41 -8.03 -2.65 11.94
CA GLU A 41 -6.61 -2.61 11.62
C GLU A 41 -6.38 -2.03 10.23
N ILE A 42 -7.17 -2.48 9.26
CA ILE A 42 -7.07 -1.96 7.90
C ILE A 42 -7.44 -0.48 7.89
N SER A 43 -8.47 -0.11 8.64
CA SER A 43 -8.86 1.29 8.72
C SER A 43 -7.73 2.17 9.24
N ARG A 44 -6.96 1.68 10.22
CA ARG A 44 -5.80 2.41 10.72
C ARG A 44 -4.75 2.59 9.63
N TRP A 45 -4.50 1.53 8.84
CA TRP A 45 -3.55 1.63 7.73
C TRP A 45 -3.97 2.72 6.75
N MET A 46 -5.26 2.81 6.49
CA MET A 46 -5.78 3.68 5.44
C MET A 46 -5.86 5.14 5.86
N ARG A 47 -5.43 5.47 7.07
CA ARG A 47 -5.34 6.86 7.49
C ARG A 47 -4.17 7.59 6.86
N GLY A 48 -3.25 6.84 6.25
CA GLY A 48 -2.17 7.45 5.50
C GLY A 48 -0.89 7.69 6.25
N THR A 49 -0.85 7.37 7.55
CA THR A 49 0.35 7.56 8.35
C THR A 49 0.99 6.25 8.79
N HIS A 50 0.44 5.14 8.34
CA HIS A 50 0.96 3.82 8.70
C HIS A 50 2.30 3.57 8.01
N ASN A 51 3.22 2.97 8.75
CA ASN A 51 4.51 2.58 8.20
C ASN A 51 4.42 1.14 7.72
N PHE A 52 4.17 0.96 6.44
CA PHE A 52 4.02 -0.37 5.85
C PHE A 52 5.36 -1.06 5.77
N THR A 53 5.40 -2.32 6.22
CA THR A 53 6.58 -3.13 6.00
C THR A 53 6.53 -3.72 4.60
N ILE A 54 7.69 -4.16 4.12
CA ILE A 54 7.76 -4.79 2.80
C ILE A 54 6.89 -6.05 2.77
N ASP A 55 6.93 -6.83 3.85
CA ASP A 55 6.10 -8.04 3.91
C ASP A 55 4.62 -7.72 3.81
N THR A 56 4.20 -6.67 4.49
CA THR A 56 2.80 -6.26 4.43
C THR A 56 2.42 -5.84 3.01
N LEU A 57 3.28 -5.09 2.34
CA LEU A 57 3.01 -4.66 0.98
C LEU A 57 2.90 -5.84 0.03
N ILE A 58 3.78 -6.81 0.19
CA ILE A 58 3.73 -8.01 -0.64
C ILE A 58 2.43 -8.77 -0.40
N SER A 59 2.02 -8.88 0.86
CA SER A 59 0.77 -9.56 1.20
C SER A 59 -0.42 -8.87 0.55
N ILE A 60 -0.44 -7.54 0.58
CA ILE A 60 -1.53 -6.78 -0.02
C ILE A 60 -1.53 -6.98 -1.54
N GLU A 61 -0.36 -6.93 -2.16
CA GLU A 61 -0.26 -7.16 -3.60
C GLU A 61 -0.78 -8.53 -3.98
N HIS A 62 -0.41 -9.54 -3.20
CA HIS A 62 -0.91 -10.90 -3.45
C HIS A 62 -2.41 -10.98 -3.33
N ALA A 63 -2.94 -10.39 -2.27
CA ALA A 63 -4.38 -10.46 -2.01
C ALA A 63 -5.17 -9.76 -3.11
N LEU A 64 -4.69 -8.60 -3.54
CA LEU A 64 -5.41 -7.80 -4.54
C LEU A 64 -5.06 -8.15 -5.97
N GLY A 65 -3.96 -8.86 -6.19
CA GLY A 65 -3.53 -9.22 -7.52
C GLY A 65 -3.08 -8.04 -8.37
N SER A 66 -2.61 -6.99 -7.73
CA SER A 66 -2.15 -5.79 -8.44
C SER A 66 -0.92 -5.23 -7.73
N PRO A 67 0.02 -4.66 -8.48
CA PRO A 67 1.22 -4.12 -7.87
C PRO A 67 0.93 -2.83 -7.11
N ILE A 68 1.64 -2.64 -6.01
CA ILE A 68 1.54 -1.41 -5.22
C ILE A 68 2.83 -0.63 -5.32
N LEU A 69 3.95 -1.30 -5.10
CA LEU A 69 5.26 -0.67 -5.19
C LEU A 69 6.12 -1.39 -6.20
N LYS A 70 7.01 -0.63 -6.79
CA LYS A 70 7.91 -1.14 -7.79
C LYS A 70 9.27 -0.49 -7.57
N VAL A 71 10.32 -1.29 -7.62
CA VAL A 71 11.66 -0.76 -7.51
C VAL A 71 12.13 -0.35 -8.89
N VAL A 72 12.65 0.86 -8.98
CA VAL A 72 13.14 1.37 -10.26
C VAL A 72 14.40 0.63 -10.66
N GLY A 73 14.48 0.22 -11.92
CA GLY A 73 15.64 -0.48 -12.43
C GLY A 73 16.83 0.43 -12.59
N LYS A 74 17.98 -0.15 -12.82
CA LYS A 74 19.23 0.60 -12.91
C LYS A 74 19.21 1.64 -14.02
N GLU A 75 18.67 1.30 -15.13
CA GLU A 75 18.65 2.20 -16.29
C GLU A 75 17.70 3.36 -16.06
N GLU A 76 16.87 3.27 -15.02
CA GLU A 76 15.91 4.32 -14.69
C GLU A 76 16.36 5.15 -13.50
N THR A 77 17.52 4.81 -12.94
CA THR A 77 18.00 5.57 -11.80
C THR A 77 18.54 6.90 -12.26
N MET A 78 18.53 7.85 -11.33
CA MET A 78 19.02 9.17 -11.64
C MET A 78 20.53 9.15 -11.85
N PRO A 79 21.00 9.87 -12.84
CA PRO A 79 22.46 10.05 -12.97
C PRO A 79 22.98 10.78 -11.76
N VAL A 80 24.15 10.45 -11.35
CA VAL A 80 24.71 11.04 -10.13
C VAL A 80 25.67 12.15 -10.48
#